data_8089f8a2491c786653f60dbfd7992bd1
#
_entry.id   8089f8a2491c786653f60dbfd7992bd1
#
_cell.length_a   1.000
_cell.length_b   1.000
_cell.length_c   1.000
_cell.angle_alpha   90.00
_cell.angle_beta   90.00
_cell.angle_gamma   90.00
#
_symmetry.space_group_name_H-M   'P 1'
#
loop_
_entity.id
_entity.type
_entity.pdbx_description
1 polymer ?
#
loop_
_entity_poly.entity_id
_entity_poly.type
_entity_poly.pdbx_seq_one_letter_code
_entity_poly.pdbx_strand_id
1 'polypeptide(L)'
;MDAHLRGAAELGGDEAGLVGELGATFDHVAIAGRRIRDMLPLWRDTLGGRFVVGADNPAVGWRAVRLELSGVWCLELIEPLPGSAFLDSFLRSRPEGGMHHLTFLVDDVRAGFERFAANGYEPFGADQEWFQMFVHPRRSGGVLLQLMRRQAAQGRADRLGMTVEDVLAGRGYRGTGVSSP
;
A
#
# COMPACT_ATOMS: atom_id res chain seq x y z
N MET A 1 30.68 -0.95 16.90
CA MET A 1 29.75 -0.23 16.01
C MET A 1 28.44 -0.98 16.02
N ASP A 2 27.80 -1.04 17.21
CA ASP A 2 26.55 -1.83 17.44
C ASP A 2 25.75 -1.21 18.59
N ALA A 3 25.31 0.04 18.43
CA ALA A 3 24.59 0.73 19.49
C ALA A 3 23.21 1.30 19.09
N HIS A 4 22.68 0.97 17.90
CA HIS A 4 21.42 1.56 17.43
C HIS A 4 20.25 0.59 17.24
N LEU A 5 20.35 -0.67 17.64
CA LEU A 5 19.23 -1.63 17.54
C LEU A 5 18.74 -2.16 18.90
N ARG A 6 19.07 -1.53 20.02
CA ARG A 6 18.60 -1.94 21.35
C ARG A 6 17.47 -1.05 21.92
N GLY A 7 16.78 -0.28 21.11
CA GLY A 7 15.72 0.64 21.57
C GLY A 7 14.29 0.17 21.37
N ALA A 8 14.05 -1.02 20.84
CA ALA A 8 12.68 -1.49 20.55
C ALA A 8 12.11 -2.51 21.56
N ALA A 9 12.85 -2.85 22.61
CA ALA A 9 12.49 -3.94 23.52
C ALA A 9 11.93 -3.51 24.89
N GLU A 10 11.72 -2.22 25.15
CA GLU A 10 11.23 -1.72 26.43
C GLU A 10 10.08 -0.70 26.34
N LEU A 11 9.28 -0.72 25.28
CA LEU A 11 7.95 -0.16 25.34
C LEU A 11 7.01 -1.28 25.82
N GLY A 12 7.13 -1.64 27.09
CA GLY A 12 6.15 -2.40 27.83
C GLY A 12 4.89 -1.56 28.03
N GLY A 13 4.21 -1.26 26.94
CA GLY A 13 2.84 -0.76 26.92
C GLY A 13 1.97 -1.89 26.45
N ASP A 14 0.86 -2.12 27.14
CA ASP A 14 -0.17 -3.09 26.81
C ASP A 14 -0.26 -3.32 25.30
N GLU A 15 -0.14 -4.58 24.89
CA GLU A 15 -0.34 -5.04 23.51
C GLU A 15 -1.79 -4.84 23.01
N ALA A 16 -2.52 -3.89 23.61
CA ALA A 16 -3.93 -3.60 23.40
C ALA A 16 -4.21 -2.77 22.12
N GLY A 17 -3.30 -2.75 21.14
CA GLY A 17 -3.50 -2.10 19.86
C GLY A 17 -3.70 -3.11 18.73
N LEU A 18 -4.04 -2.61 17.53
CA LEU A 18 -4.21 -3.44 16.33
C LEU A 18 -3.02 -4.38 16.06
N VAL A 19 -1.80 -3.95 16.39
CA VAL A 19 -0.60 -4.77 16.22
C VAL A 19 -0.64 -5.99 17.13
N GLY A 20 -0.99 -5.83 18.43
CA GLY A 20 -1.08 -6.93 19.38
C GLY A 20 -2.37 -7.75 19.19
N GLU A 21 -3.52 -7.11 19.18
CA GLU A 21 -4.82 -7.79 19.16
C GLU A 21 -5.15 -8.51 17.86
N LEU A 22 -4.81 -7.91 16.72
CA LEU A 22 -5.14 -8.43 15.38
C LEU A 22 -3.92 -8.93 14.61
N GLY A 23 -2.75 -8.98 15.23
CA GLY A 23 -1.51 -9.37 14.57
C GLY A 23 -1.20 -8.51 13.34
N ALA A 24 -1.55 -7.22 13.38
CA ALA A 24 -1.34 -6.33 12.25
C ALA A 24 0.15 -6.20 11.94
N THR A 25 0.51 -6.41 10.68
CA THR A 25 1.89 -6.21 10.20
C THR A 25 1.92 -5.15 9.13
N PHE A 26 2.94 -4.29 9.19
CA PHE A 26 3.19 -3.32 8.13
C PHE A 26 3.48 -4.05 6.80
N ASP A 27 2.87 -3.60 5.70
CA ASP A 27 3.07 -4.17 4.37
C ASP A 27 3.85 -3.23 3.46
N HIS A 28 3.33 -2.02 3.22
CA HIS A 28 3.98 -1.07 2.34
C HIS A 28 3.60 0.39 2.59
N VAL A 29 4.45 1.26 2.05
CA VAL A 29 4.16 2.67 1.81
C VAL A 29 3.83 2.85 0.33
N ALA A 30 2.75 3.54 0.01
CA ALA A 30 2.45 3.92 -1.38
C ALA A 30 2.80 5.38 -1.66
N ILE A 31 3.46 5.60 -2.79
CA ILE A 31 3.73 6.91 -3.36
C ILE A 31 2.97 7.02 -4.68
N ALA A 32 2.12 8.05 -4.76
CA ALA A 32 1.38 8.35 -5.98
C ALA A 32 2.07 9.43 -6.79
N GLY A 33 2.08 9.25 -8.09
CA GLY A 33 2.59 10.21 -9.05
C GLY A 33 1.80 10.17 -10.36
N ARG A 34 2.09 11.10 -11.27
CA ARG A 34 1.44 11.14 -12.60
C ARG A 34 1.85 9.95 -13.46
N ARG A 35 3.12 9.53 -13.35
CA ARG A 35 3.66 8.38 -14.07
C ARG A 35 4.70 7.68 -13.21
N ILE A 36 4.57 6.38 -13.07
CA ILE A 36 5.55 5.53 -12.36
C ILE A 36 6.93 5.67 -13.00
N ARG A 37 6.98 5.77 -14.32
CA ARG A 37 8.24 5.93 -15.08
C ARG A 37 9.09 7.12 -14.60
N ASP A 38 8.46 8.21 -14.16
CA ASP A 38 9.17 9.39 -13.68
C ASP A 38 9.75 9.21 -12.26
N MET A 39 9.23 8.25 -11.52
CA MET A 39 9.69 7.91 -10.16
C MET A 39 10.80 6.84 -10.14
N LEU A 40 10.89 5.98 -11.15
CA LEU A 40 11.86 4.87 -11.21
C LEU A 40 13.32 5.29 -11.10
N PRO A 41 13.78 6.41 -11.71
CA PRO A 41 15.19 6.83 -11.59
C PRO A 41 15.66 7.01 -10.15
N LEU A 42 14.78 7.52 -9.27
CA LEU A 42 15.10 7.63 -7.85
C LEU A 42 14.96 6.27 -7.14
N TRP A 43 13.77 5.68 -7.22
CA TRP A 43 13.43 4.57 -6.33
C TRP A 43 14.06 3.23 -6.75
N ARG A 44 14.15 2.98 -8.06
CA ARG A 44 14.77 1.77 -8.60
C ARG A 44 16.26 1.97 -8.84
N ASP A 45 16.61 2.99 -9.65
CA ASP A 45 17.96 3.07 -10.24
C ASP A 45 18.98 3.67 -9.27
N THR A 46 18.58 4.66 -8.45
CA THR A 46 19.47 5.32 -7.48
C THR A 46 19.46 4.62 -6.12
N LEU A 47 18.29 4.30 -5.60
CA LEU A 47 18.13 3.67 -4.27
C LEU A 47 18.20 2.14 -4.31
N GLY A 48 18.29 1.53 -5.50
CA GLY A 48 18.44 0.09 -5.66
C GLY A 48 17.16 -0.71 -5.39
N GLY A 49 15.98 -0.11 -5.61
CA GLY A 49 14.70 -0.79 -5.43
C GLY A 49 14.56 -1.98 -6.40
N ARG A 50 14.40 -3.17 -5.84
CA ARG A 50 14.21 -4.40 -6.59
C ARG A 50 12.72 -4.62 -6.89
N PHE A 51 12.39 -4.79 -8.16
CA PHE A 51 11.01 -5.08 -8.57
C PHE A 51 10.50 -6.38 -7.95
N VAL A 52 9.29 -6.33 -7.39
CA VAL A 52 8.63 -7.48 -6.74
C VAL A 52 7.42 -7.93 -7.53
N VAL A 53 6.52 -7.01 -7.85
CA VAL A 53 5.28 -7.27 -8.57
C VAL A 53 4.70 -5.96 -9.09
N GLY A 54 3.85 -6.03 -10.10
CA GLY A 54 3.07 -4.89 -10.56
C GLY A 54 1.75 -5.35 -11.17
N ALA A 55 0.76 -4.47 -11.11
CA ALA A 55 -0.59 -4.77 -11.58
C ALA A 55 -1.29 -3.52 -12.09
N ASP A 56 -2.25 -3.74 -12.99
CA ASP A 56 -3.30 -2.79 -13.33
C ASP A 56 -4.58 -3.19 -12.61
N ASN A 57 -5.29 -2.21 -12.06
CA ASN A 57 -6.66 -2.38 -11.59
C ASN A 57 -7.60 -1.48 -12.41
N PRO A 58 -8.14 -1.98 -13.53
CA PRO A 58 -8.99 -1.18 -14.40
C PRO A 58 -10.34 -0.81 -13.76
N ALA A 59 -10.82 -1.60 -12.80
CA ALA A 59 -12.08 -1.32 -12.11
C ALA A 59 -12.01 -0.06 -11.24
N VAL A 60 -10.84 0.20 -10.65
CA VAL A 60 -10.58 1.40 -9.83
C VAL A 60 -9.87 2.47 -10.65
N GLY A 61 -9.03 2.08 -11.60
CA GLY A 61 -8.35 2.99 -12.51
C GLY A 61 -6.91 3.35 -12.12
N TRP A 62 -6.18 2.43 -11.48
CA TRP A 62 -4.78 2.63 -11.14
C TRP A 62 -3.87 1.53 -11.67
N ARG A 63 -2.60 1.87 -11.83
CA ARG A 63 -1.47 0.96 -12.03
C ARG A 63 -0.54 1.06 -10.84
N ALA A 64 -0.01 -0.07 -10.40
CA ALA A 64 0.98 -0.13 -9.33
C ALA A 64 2.22 -0.95 -9.72
N VAL A 65 3.36 -0.53 -9.18
CA VAL A 65 4.63 -1.27 -9.18
C VAL A 65 5.14 -1.31 -7.75
N ARG A 66 5.44 -2.50 -7.24
CA ARG A 66 6.07 -2.68 -5.93
C ARG A 66 7.56 -2.92 -6.07
N LEU A 67 8.31 -2.17 -5.27
CA LEU A 67 9.75 -2.28 -5.14
C LEU A 67 10.10 -2.67 -3.70
N GLU A 68 11.05 -3.59 -3.55
CA GLU A 68 11.68 -3.91 -2.27
C GLU A 68 12.95 -3.09 -2.12
N LEU A 69 13.07 -2.37 -1.01
CA LEU A 69 14.26 -1.59 -0.65
C LEU A 69 14.94 -2.22 0.56
N SER A 70 16.24 -2.45 0.47
CA SER A 70 17.06 -2.99 1.57
C SER A 70 16.56 -4.34 2.15
N GLY A 71 15.84 -5.13 1.35
CA GLY A 71 15.35 -6.45 1.75
C GLY A 71 14.19 -6.46 2.76
N VAL A 72 13.73 -5.30 3.22
CA VAL A 72 12.73 -5.18 4.31
C VAL A 72 11.56 -4.27 3.96
N TRP A 73 11.83 -3.20 3.22
CA TRP A 73 10.80 -2.18 2.95
C TRP A 73 10.13 -2.43 1.60
N CYS A 74 8.82 -2.54 1.60
CA CYS A 74 8.03 -2.55 0.37
C CYS A 74 7.51 -1.14 0.08
N LEU A 75 7.86 -0.63 -1.10
CA LEU A 75 7.38 0.62 -1.65
C LEU A 75 6.46 0.32 -2.82
N GLU A 76 5.25 0.86 -2.80
CA GLU A 76 4.33 0.80 -3.92
C GLU A 76 4.32 2.15 -4.65
N LEU A 77 4.67 2.16 -5.93
CA LEU A 77 4.52 3.31 -6.81
C LEU A 77 3.19 3.17 -7.55
N ILE A 78 2.33 4.18 -7.50
CA ILE A 78 1.01 4.17 -8.16
C ILE A 78 0.85 5.34 -9.12
N GLU A 79 0.19 5.06 -10.25
CA GLU A 79 -0.21 6.04 -11.26
C GLU A 79 -1.66 5.83 -11.67
N PRO A 80 -2.39 6.86 -12.15
CA PRO A 80 -3.70 6.66 -12.74
C PRO A 80 -3.56 5.94 -14.10
N LEU A 81 -4.48 5.04 -14.39
CA LEU A 81 -4.61 4.49 -15.75
C LEU A 81 -5.08 5.58 -16.72
N PRO A 82 -4.79 5.45 -18.03
CA PRO A 82 -5.25 6.42 -19.03
C PRO A 82 -6.76 6.65 -18.95
N GLY A 83 -7.15 7.93 -18.81
CA GLY A 83 -8.56 8.33 -18.69
C GLY A 83 -9.19 8.13 -17.30
N SER A 84 -8.44 7.66 -16.32
CA SER A 84 -8.92 7.51 -14.95
C SER A 84 -8.80 8.79 -14.14
N ALA A 85 -9.83 9.08 -13.34
CA ALA A 85 -9.86 10.18 -12.37
C ALA A 85 -9.40 9.75 -10.94
N PHE A 86 -8.94 8.51 -10.77
CA PHE A 86 -8.64 7.92 -9.46
C PHE A 86 -7.74 8.79 -8.58
N LEU A 87 -6.68 9.38 -9.15
CA LEU A 87 -5.74 10.24 -8.43
C LEU A 87 -5.95 11.75 -8.64
N ASP A 88 -7.01 12.17 -9.33
CA ASP A 88 -7.20 13.58 -9.71
C ASP A 88 -7.22 14.53 -8.51
N SER A 89 -7.97 14.20 -7.48
CA SER A 89 -8.05 15.03 -6.28
C SER A 89 -6.71 15.10 -5.55
N PHE A 90 -6.00 13.98 -5.44
CA PHE A 90 -4.70 13.90 -4.81
C PHE A 90 -3.65 14.70 -5.58
N LEU A 91 -3.53 14.49 -6.89
CA LEU A 91 -2.54 15.14 -7.76
C LEU A 91 -2.85 16.63 -8.01
N ARG A 92 -4.10 17.06 -7.84
CA ARG A 92 -4.46 18.48 -7.87
C ARG A 92 -3.87 19.24 -6.69
N SER A 93 -3.89 18.64 -5.51
CA SER A 93 -3.31 19.22 -4.29
C SER A 93 -1.81 18.98 -4.15
N ARG A 94 -1.27 17.99 -4.86
CA ARG A 94 0.14 17.59 -4.86
C ARG A 94 0.61 17.31 -6.28
N PRO A 95 0.90 18.36 -7.08
CA PRO A 95 1.24 18.22 -8.50
C PRO A 95 2.46 17.32 -8.76
N GLU A 96 3.41 17.30 -7.83
CA GLU A 96 4.64 16.48 -7.88
C GLU A 96 4.43 15.06 -7.34
N GLY A 97 3.21 14.74 -6.91
CA GLY A 97 2.92 13.47 -6.23
C GLY A 97 3.28 13.49 -4.75
N GLY A 98 3.46 12.32 -4.17
CA GLY A 98 3.85 12.17 -2.78
C GLY A 98 3.27 10.93 -2.09
N MET A 99 3.47 10.83 -0.78
CA MET A 99 2.93 9.74 0.02
C MET A 99 1.40 9.72 -0.08
N HIS A 100 0.85 8.57 -0.48
CA HIS A 100 -0.58 8.39 -0.65
C HIS A 100 -1.19 7.59 0.49
N HIS A 101 -0.65 6.40 0.78
CA HIS A 101 -1.19 5.57 1.85
C HIS A 101 -0.13 4.71 2.55
N LEU A 102 -0.50 4.25 3.73
CA LEU A 102 0.19 3.21 4.49
C LEU A 102 -0.73 1.99 4.57
N THR A 103 -0.17 0.80 4.33
CA THR A 103 -0.93 -0.45 4.38
C THR A 103 -0.44 -1.35 5.49
N PHE A 104 -1.40 -1.87 6.25
CA PHE A 104 -1.18 -2.94 7.21
C PHE A 104 -1.98 -4.17 6.81
N LEU A 105 -1.41 -5.35 7.01
CA LEU A 105 -2.07 -6.62 6.81
C LEU A 105 -2.61 -7.14 8.14
N VAL A 106 -3.86 -7.59 8.11
CA VAL A 106 -4.55 -8.25 9.22
C VAL A 106 -5.21 -9.53 8.72
N ASP A 107 -5.47 -10.47 9.61
CA ASP A 107 -6.21 -11.68 9.25
C ASP A 107 -7.71 -11.42 9.20
N ASP A 108 -8.21 -10.51 10.03
CA ASP A 108 -9.62 -10.11 10.09
C ASP A 108 -9.79 -8.58 9.93
N VAL A 109 -10.13 -8.15 8.70
CA VAL A 109 -10.37 -6.75 8.38
C VAL A 109 -11.64 -6.23 9.06
N ARG A 110 -12.67 -7.09 9.26
CA ARG A 110 -13.90 -6.69 9.92
C ARG A 110 -13.66 -6.34 11.39
N ALA A 111 -12.90 -7.17 12.10
CA ALA A 111 -12.50 -6.86 13.46
C ALA A 111 -11.68 -5.55 13.53
N GLY A 112 -10.80 -5.32 12.56
CA GLY A 112 -10.10 -4.04 12.41
C GLY A 112 -11.05 -2.86 12.23
N PHE A 113 -12.03 -2.98 11.35
CA PHE A 113 -13.05 -1.96 11.12
C PHE A 113 -13.81 -1.62 12.41
N GLU A 114 -14.30 -2.65 13.10
CA GLU A 114 -15.05 -2.50 14.35
C GLU A 114 -14.17 -1.83 15.43
N ARG A 115 -12.88 -2.18 15.51
CA ARG A 115 -11.93 -1.57 16.46
C ARG A 115 -11.70 -0.08 16.16
N PHE A 116 -11.52 0.30 14.89
CA PHE A 116 -11.39 1.72 14.51
C PHE A 116 -12.67 2.50 14.84
N ALA A 117 -13.84 1.94 14.50
CA ALA A 117 -15.13 2.57 14.80
C ALA A 117 -15.34 2.77 16.31
N ALA A 118 -15.03 1.76 17.12
CA ALA A 118 -15.14 1.83 18.59
C ALA A 118 -14.21 2.90 19.20
N ASN A 119 -13.11 3.25 18.55
CA ASN A 119 -12.19 4.33 18.96
C ASN A 119 -12.51 5.70 18.33
N GLY A 120 -13.71 5.86 17.74
CA GLY A 120 -14.17 7.14 17.20
C GLY A 120 -13.58 7.53 15.86
N TYR A 121 -12.93 6.60 15.16
CA TYR A 121 -12.58 6.77 13.75
C TYR A 121 -13.78 6.42 12.87
N GLU A 122 -13.80 6.94 11.66
CA GLU A 122 -14.84 6.67 10.67
C GLU A 122 -14.23 5.82 9.54
N PRO A 123 -14.04 4.50 9.74
CA PRO A 123 -13.50 3.64 8.71
C PRO A 123 -14.49 3.52 7.54
N PHE A 124 -13.97 3.38 6.33
CA PHE A 124 -14.78 3.30 5.11
C PHE A 124 -14.17 2.33 4.09
N GLY A 125 -14.88 2.09 2.98
CA GLY A 125 -14.38 1.32 1.84
C GLY A 125 -14.30 -0.18 2.06
N ALA A 126 -14.96 -0.70 3.11
CA ALA A 126 -15.11 -2.14 3.26
C ALA A 126 -16.14 -2.67 2.25
N ASP A 127 -15.78 -3.74 1.56
CA ASP A 127 -16.66 -4.50 0.69
C ASP A 127 -17.34 -5.67 1.45
N GLN A 128 -18.20 -6.40 0.76
CA GLN A 128 -18.91 -7.55 1.35
C GLN A 128 -17.97 -8.69 1.76
N GLU A 129 -16.80 -8.79 1.14
CA GLU A 129 -15.81 -9.83 1.41
C GLU A 129 -14.80 -9.43 2.48
N TRP A 130 -14.87 -8.20 2.99
CA TRP A 130 -13.92 -7.66 3.97
C TRP A 130 -12.47 -7.80 3.51
N PHE A 131 -12.22 -7.47 2.23
CA PHE A 131 -10.87 -7.54 1.68
C PHE A 131 -9.98 -6.42 2.20
N GLN A 132 -10.54 -5.22 2.31
CA GLN A 132 -9.85 -4.03 2.79
C GLN A 132 -10.79 -3.03 3.45
N MET A 133 -10.20 -2.08 4.17
CA MET A 133 -10.86 -0.87 4.66
C MET A 133 -9.86 0.28 4.73
N PHE A 134 -10.36 1.49 4.90
CA PHE A 134 -9.55 2.70 4.98
C PHE A 134 -9.94 3.58 6.17
N VAL A 135 -8.95 4.37 6.64
CA VAL A 135 -9.19 5.53 7.51
C VAL A 135 -8.76 6.79 6.77
N HIS A 136 -9.65 7.78 6.73
CA HIS A 136 -9.46 8.99 5.94
C HIS A 136 -8.28 9.84 6.45
N PRO A 137 -7.48 10.48 5.57
CA PRO A 137 -6.32 11.30 5.95
C PRO A 137 -6.61 12.38 7.01
N ARG A 138 -7.80 12.93 7.06
CA ARG A 138 -8.21 13.90 8.10
C ARG A 138 -8.17 13.33 9.51
N ARG A 139 -8.24 12.00 9.66
CA ARG A 139 -8.28 11.31 10.95
C ARG A 139 -6.96 10.60 11.29
N SER A 140 -5.99 10.60 10.37
CA SER A 140 -4.75 9.83 10.44
C SER A 140 -3.49 10.66 10.13
N GLY A 141 -3.52 11.97 10.46
CA GLY A 141 -2.36 12.83 10.29
C GLY A 141 -2.00 13.16 8.84
N GLY A 142 -2.97 13.12 7.91
CA GLY A 142 -2.76 13.50 6.51
C GLY A 142 -2.39 12.35 5.58
N VAL A 143 -2.35 11.12 6.06
CA VAL A 143 -2.05 9.91 5.28
C VAL A 143 -3.27 9.00 5.24
N LEU A 144 -3.63 8.47 4.07
CA LEU A 144 -4.66 7.44 3.98
C LEU A 144 -4.12 6.14 4.63
N LEU A 145 -4.80 5.64 5.65
CA LEU A 145 -4.46 4.36 6.26
C LEU A 145 -5.31 3.27 5.63
N GLN A 146 -4.68 2.18 5.21
CA GLN A 146 -5.34 0.99 4.66
C GLN A 146 -5.09 -0.21 5.56
N LEU A 147 -6.13 -0.95 5.88
CA LEU A 147 -6.03 -2.33 6.35
C LEU A 147 -6.44 -3.25 5.21
N MET A 148 -5.65 -4.28 4.98
CA MET A 148 -5.92 -5.33 3.99
C MET A 148 -5.87 -6.71 4.65
N ARG A 149 -6.72 -7.61 4.14
CA ARG A 149 -6.66 -9.02 4.53
C ARG A 149 -5.35 -9.64 4.06
N ARG A 150 -4.67 -10.31 4.98
CA ARG A 150 -3.47 -11.09 4.68
C ARG A 150 -3.83 -12.21 3.72
N GLN A 151 -3.23 -12.18 2.55
CA GLN A 151 -3.37 -13.26 1.58
C GLN A 151 -2.14 -14.17 1.66
N ALA A 152 -2.35 -15.46 1.48
CA ALA A 152 -1.23 -16.38 1.29
C ALA A 152 -0.43 -15.91 0.06
N ALA A 153 0.83 -15.63 0.29
CA ALA A 153 1.88 -15.15 -0.60
C ALA A 153 1.42 -14.78 -2.03
N GLN A 154 1.21 -13.51 -2.29
CA GLN A 154 1.10 -13.00 -3.66
C GLN A 154 2.36 -13.43 -4.42
N GLY A 155 2.15 -14.06 -5.60
CA GLY A 155 3.25 -14.54 -6.43
C GLY A 155 4.25 -13.42 -6.71
N ARG A 156 5.54 -13.70 -6.52
CA ARG A 156 6.61 -12.73 -6.81
C ARG A 156 6.79 -12.62 -8.32
N ALA A 157 7.19 -11.44 -8.80
CA ALA A 157 7.41 -11.20 -10.22
C ALA A 157 8.44 -12.15 -10.85
N ASP A 158 9.45 -12.56 -10.09
CA ASP A 158 10.44 -13.53 -10.49
C ASP A 158 9.86 -14.90 -10.85
N ARG A 159 8.73 -15.29 -10.23
CA ARG A 159 8.00 -16.52 -10.56
C ARG A 159 7.16 -16.41 -11.83
N LEU A 160 6.83 -15.20 -12.23
CA LEU A 160 5.99 -14.89 -13.38
C LEU A 160 6.81 -14.43 -14.60
N GLY A 161 8.13 -14.24 -14.45
CA GLY A 161 8.99 -13.68 -15.49
C GLY A 161 8.62 -12.26 -15.90
N MET A 162 7.87 -11.53 -15.05
CA MET A 162 7.39 -10.19 -15.33
C MET A 162 8.46 -9.15 -15.00
N THR A 163 8.53 -8.10 -15.81
CA THR A 163 9.40 -6.93 -15.60
C THR A 163 8.58 -5.68 -15.30
N VAL A 164 9.26 -4.64 -14.79
CA VAL A 164 8.63 -3.31 -14.65
C VAL A 164 8.13 -2.80 -16.00
N GLU A 165 8.91 -3.02 -17.06
CA GLU A 165 8.59 -2.61 -18.43
C GLU A 165 7.32 -3.30 -18.94
N ASP A 166 7.06 -4.54 -18.54
CA ASP A 166 5.82 -5.25 -18.87
C ASP A 166 4.61 -4.59 -18.19
N VAL A 167 4.75 -4.23 -16.91
CA VAL A 167 3.69 -3.51 -16.19
C VAL A 167 3.41 -2.16 -16.84
N LEU A 168 4.47 -1.37 -17.12
CA LEU A 168 4.33 -0.06 -17.75
C LEU A 168 3.76 -0.11 -19.17
N ALA A 169 3.92 -1.24 -19.86
CA ALA A 169 3.31 -1.49 -21.16
C ALA A 169 1.88 -2.05 -21.08
N GLY A 170 1.29 -2.14 -19.89
CA GLY A 170 -0.06 -2.69 -19.68
C GLY A 170 -0.13 -4.22 -19.81
N ARG A 171 1.00 -4.91 -19.72
CA ARG A 171 1.10 -6.37 -19.70
C ARG A 171 1.22 -6.94 -18.30
N GLY A 172 1.09 -6.09 -17.27
CA GLY A 172 1.07 -6.49 -15.88
C GLY A 172 -0.14 -7.37 -15.53
N TYR A 173 -0.09 -7.97 -14.33
CA TYR A 173 -1.22 -8.72 -13.80
C TYR A 173 -2.45 -7.80 -13.74
N ARG A 174 -3.58 -8.27 -14.28
CA ARG A 174 -4.86 -7.60 -14.13
C ARG A 174 -5.57 -8.22 -12.94
N GLY A 175 -5.60 -7.49 -11.82
CA GLY A 175 -6.35 -7.90 -10.66
C GLY A 175 -7.83 -8.08 -11.04
N THR A 176 -8.38 -9.24 -10.80
CA THR A 176 -9.82 -9.47 -10.88
C THR A 176 -10.46 -8.68 -9.75
N GLY A 177 -11.09 -7.58 -10.10
CA GLY A 177 -11.73 -6.58 -9.32
C GLY A 177 -12.07 -6.89 -7.87
N VAL A 178 -11.38 -6.26 -6.96
CA VAL A 178 -12.02 -5.80 -5.72
C VAL A 178 -12.41 -4.37 -6.01
N SER A 179 -13.71 -4.13 -6.12
CA SER A 179 -14.27 -2.79 -6.30
C SER A 179 -13.84 -1.96 -5.11
N SER A 180 -13.11 -0.87 -5.38
CA SER A 180 -13.08 0.21 -4.41
C SER A 180 -14.39 0.98 -4.51
N PRO A 181 -14.92 1.47 -3.40
CA PRO A 181 -16.13 2.26 -3.37
C PRO A 181 -16.00 3.57 -4.13
#